data_5ed0e365583221223ed29e19b68c8529
#
_entry.id   5ed0e365583221223ed29e19b68c8529
#
_cell.length_a   1.000
_cell.length_b   1.000
_cell.length_c   1.000
_cell.angle_alpha   90.00
_cell.angle_beta   90.00
_cell.angle_gamma   90.00
#
_symmetry.space_group_name_H-M   'P 1'
#
loop_
_entity.id
_entity.type
_entity.pdbx_description
1 polymer ?
#
loop_
_entity_poly.entity_id
_entity_poly.type
_entity_poly.pdbx_seq_one_letter_code
_entity_poly.pdbx_strand_id
1 'polypeptide(L)'
;MNGLDGNALAQVLGPVATARGLPNAAYIDPAVFAAERELVFARNWACIGFAKDVPNAGDLKPIELFGRPMLMVRDAQGQVRVFENVCRHRGMALAAEPRHCNGLIRCPYHSWSYNLEGALRATPHVGGPGQNSHPDVKREELGLFTLRSHVWMDMVFVNLSGQAPDFDTHIRKLDRRWQEFSAQPLHHGGADSSARFDLKTNWKLAVENYCESYHLPWVHPGLNSYSRLEDHYNIVEPGAFSGQGSRVYNPQLGAHGERFASFANLSAQWDHGAEYASLFPNVLLGVHKDHVFALMLEPVAPDRTIEHLELYYADPAMASDEMAEMRRHNTAMWRQVFLEDVFVVEGMQRGRHAAGFDGGKFSPVMDAPTHCFHEWVARQLLFQYPLPRLAGEGQGGGRSVSDAAQPPS
;
A
#
# COMPACT_ATOMS: atom_id res chain seq x y z
N MET A 1 18.72 24.18 5.26
CA MET A 1 17.33 23.68 5.23
C MET A 1 16.97 23.32 6.65
N ASN A 2 15.87 23.84 7.20
CA ASN A 2 15.38 23.41 8.49
C ASN A 2 14.93 21.95 8.36
N GLY A 3 15.42 21.07 9.22
CA GLY A 3 14.97 19.68 9.27
C GLY A 3 13.48 19.60 9.62
N LEU A 4 12.88 18.42 9.48
CA LEU A 4 11.51 18.17 9.89
C LEU A 4 11.39 18.35 11.41
N ASP A 5 10.42 19.14 11.87
CA ASP A 5 10.12 19.33 13.29
C ASP A 5 8.61 19.30 13.57
N GLY A 6 8.25 19.20 14.85
CA GLY A 6 6.85 19.11 15.26
C GLY A 6 6.02 20.35 14.93
N ASN A 7 6.60 21.56 14.91
CA ASN A 7 5.88 22.79 14.58
C ASN A 7 5.51 22.83 13.09
N ALA A 8 6.41 22.40 12.21
CA ALA A 8 6.14 22.31 10.79
C ALA A 8 5.01 21.28 10.51
N LEU A 9 5.05 20.13 11.19
CA LEU A 9 3.98 19.12 11.09
C LEU A 9 2.65 19.62 11.68
N ALA A 10 2.66 20.42 12.75
CA ALA A 10 1.44 20.98 13.33
C ALA A 10 0.69 21.91 12.37
N GLN A 11 1.40 22.61 11.48
CA GLN A 11 0.79 23.49 10.48
C GLN A 11 -0.03 22.70 9.43
N VAL A 12 0.22 21.41 9.28
CA VAL A 12 -0.54 20.51 8.39
C VAL A 12 -1.90 20.17 9.01
N LEU A 13 -1.98 20.10 10.34
CA LEU A 13 -3.16 19.58 11.06
C LEU A 13 -4.31 20.59 11.21
N GLY A 14 -4.15 21.79 10.71
CA GLY A 14 -5.19 22.83 10.75
C GLY A 14 -6.29 22.60 9.70
N PRO A 15 -7.36 23.41 9.71
CA PRO A 15 -8.37 23.35 8.65
C PRO A 15 -7.74 23.57 7.25
N VAL A 16 -8.21 22.86 6.24
CA VAL A 16 -7.67 22.92 4.86
C VAL A 16 -7.50 24.36 4.34
N ALA A 17 -8.41 25.26 4.69
CA ALA A 17 -8.36 26.65 4.28
C ALA A 17 -7.13 27.43 4.85
N THR A 18 -6.55 26.99 5.94
CA THR A 18 -5.42 27.66 6.62
C THR A 18 -4.19 26.75 6.72
N ALA A 19 -4.36 25.46 6.58
CA ALA A 19 -3.26 24.48 6.64
C ALA A 19 -2.20 24.73 5.56
N ARG A 20 -0.99 24.26 5.84
CA ARG A 20 0.09 24.14 4.88
C ARG A 20 0.26 22.67 4.52
N GLY A 21 0.81 22.39 3.34
CA GLY A 21 1.23 21.06 2.99
C GLY A 21 2.42 20.57 3.82
N LEU A 22 2.76 19.30 3.72
CA LEU A 22 3.94 18.74 4.35
C LEU A 22 5.20 19.51 3.93
N PRO A 23 6.13 19.80 4.87
CA PRO A 23 7.36 20.54 4.58
C PRO A 23 8.27 19.75 3.62
N ASN A 24 9.13 20.47 2.89
CA ASN A 24 10.02 19.88 1.90
C ASN A 24 10.87 18.72 2.45
N ALA A 25 11.33 18.80 3.70
CA ALA A 25 12.09 17.74 4.35
C ALA A 25 11.35 16.39 4.34
N ALA A 26 10.02 16.38 4.38
CA ALA A 26 9.24 15.15 4.29
C ALA A 26 9.40 14.40 2.95
N TYR A 27 9.92 15.04 1.91
CA TYR A 27 10.03 14.46 0.56
C TYR A 27 11.48 14.21 0.12
N ILE A 28 12.45 14.96 0.69
CA ILE A 28 13.83 14.96 0.20
C ILE A 28 14.84 14.52 1.25
N ASP A 29 14.47 14.47 2.54
CA ASP A 29 15.40 14.09 3.60
C ASP A 29 15.47 12.57 3.72
N PRO A 30 16.66 11.94 3.48
CA PRO A 30 16.82 10.50 3.62
C PRO A 30 16.53 9.99 5.04
N ALA A 31 16.72 10.82 6.08
CA ALA A 31 16.44 10.43 7.46
C ALA A 31 14.92 10.33 7.71
N VAL A 32 14.13 11.23 7.12
CA VAL A 32 12.66 11.14 7.17
C VAL A 32 12.18 9.92 6.42
N PHE A 33 12.69 9.67 5.21
CA PHE A 33 12.35 8.47 4.44
C PHE A 33 12.69 7.18 5.21
N ALA A 34 13.86 7.12 5.86
CA ALA A 34 14.22 5.97 6.70
C ALA A 34 13.27 5.82 7.90
N ALA A 35 12.82 6.92 8.50
CA ALA A 35 11.86 6.91 9.60
C ALA A 35 10.46 6.43 9.15
N GLU A 36 10.02 6.73 7.94
CA GLU A 36 8.74 6.29 7.37
C GLU A 36 8.61 4.76 7.34
N ARG A 37 9.72 4.02 7.18
CA ARG A 37 9.72 2.56 7.27
C ARG A 37 9.07 2.06 8.56
N GLU A 38 9.41 2.65 9.69
CA GLU A 38 8.90 2.24 11.00
C GLU A 38 7.58 2.94 11.35
N LEU A 39 7.49 4.24 11.09
CA LEU A 39 6.37 5.06 11.54
C LEU A 39 5.13 4.94 10.65
N VAL A 40 5.33 4.77 9.35
CA VAL A 40 4.26 4.72 8.35
C VAL A 40 3.99 3.28 7.93
N PHE A 41 4.99 2.57 7.40
CA PHE A 41 4.78 1.27 6.76
C PHE A 41 4.72 0.12 7.77
N ALA A 42 5.61 0.07 8.78
CA ALA A 42 5.60 -1.03 9.74
C ALA A 42 4.41 -0.98 10.70
N ARG A 43 3.96 0.21 11.09
CA ARG A 43 2.83 0.39 12.03
C ARG A 43 1.46 0.20 11.39
N ASN A 44 1.34 0.39 10.09
CA ASN A 44 0.09 0.26 9.35
C ASN A 44 0.07 -1.02 8.51
N TRP A 45 -1.02 -1.26 7.81
CA TRP A 45 -1.13 -2.33 6.84
C TRP A 45 -0.58 -1.84 5.49
N ALA A 46 0.58 -2.31 5.10
CA ALA A 46 1.22 -1.97 3.84
C ALA A 46 0.97 -3.05 2.79
N CYS A 47 0.60 -2.66 1.58
CA CYS A 47 0.52 -3.58 0.45
C CYS A 47 1.93 -3.93 -0.03
N ILE A 48 2.15 -5.23 -0.33
CA ILE A 48 3.46 -5.76 -0.75
C ILE A 48 3.41 -6.49 -2.10
N GLY A 49 2.24 -6.62 -2.72
CA GLY A 49 2.06 -7.33 -3.98
C GLY A 49 0.66 -7.87 -4.14
N PHE A 50 0.50 -8.80 -5.07
CA PHE A 50 -0.79 -9.35 -5.46
C PHE A 50 -0.81 -10.87 -5.30
N ALA A 51 -1.94 -11.43 -4.87
CA ALA A 51 -2.08 -12.87 -4.62
C ALA A 51 -1.98 -13.70 -5.92
N LYS A 52 -2.29 -13.09 -7.07
CA LYS A 52 -2.08 -13.68 -8.41
C LYS A 52 -0.62 -14.03 -8.71
N ASP A 53 0.32 -13.41 -8.02
CA ASP A 53 1.75 -13.65 -8.24
C ASP A 53 2.22 -15.00 -7.68
N VAL A 54 1.39 -15.66 -6.87
CA VAL A 54 1.57 -17.02 -6.37
C VAL A 54 0.27 -17.82 -6.60
N PRO A 55 -0.10 -18.11 -7.85
CA PRO A 55 -1.43 -18.65 -8.18
C PRO A 55 -1.67 -20.06 -7.66
N ASN A 56 -0.63 -20.91 -7.54
CA ASN A 56 -0.76 -22.31 -7.20
C ASN A 56 -0.14 -22.64 -5.83
N ALA A 57 -0.71 -23.65 -5.15
CA ALA A 57 -0.10 -24.16 -3.92
C ALA A 57 1.36 -24.57 -4.16
N GLY A 58 2.29 -24.05 -3.36
CA GLY A 58 3.73 -24.23 -3.55
C GLY A 58 4.41 -23.13 -4.33
N ASP A 59 3.70 -22.20 -4.93
CA ASP A 59 4.30 -21.01 -5.52
C ASP A 59 4.79 -20.08 -4.42
N LEU A 60 5.96 -19.50 -4.63
CA LEU A 60 6.56 -18.52 -3.74
C LEU A 60 7.22 -17.39 -4.52
N LYS A 61 7.12 -16.19 -3.96
CA LYS A 61 7.71 -14.97 -4.51
C LYS A 61 8.43 -14.19 -3.42
N PRO A 62 9.76 -13.94 -3.56
CA PRO A 62 10.46 -13.02 -2.69
C PRO A 62 10.00 -11.59 -2.96
N ILE A 63 9.88 -10.81 -1.90
CA ILE A 63 9.46 -9.40 -1.93
C ILE A 63 10.36 -8.63 -0.99
N GLU A 64 10.60 -7.37 -1.31
CA GLU A 64 11.32 -6.45 -0.45
C GLU A 64 10.50 -5.17 -0.26
N LEU A 65 10.44 -4.68 0.97
CA LEU A 65 9.87 -3.39 1.30
C LEU A 65 10.83 -2.65 2.25
N PHE A 66 11.37 -1.51 1.83
CA PHE A 66 12.39 -0.75 2.57
C PHE A 66 13.58 -1.61 3.03
N GLY A 67 14.08 -2.49 2.18
CA GLY A 67 15.19 -3.40 2.49
C GLY A 67 14.83 -4.57 3.40
N ARG A 68 13.58 -4.76 3.80
CA ARG A 68 13.13 -5.90 4.59
C ARG A 68 12.72 -7.06 3.68
N PRO A 69 13.47 -8.18 3.68
CA PRO A 69 13.20 -9.29 2.80
C PRO A 69 12.02 -10.12 3.32
N MET A 70 11.02 -10.33 2.48
CA MET A 70 9.83 -11.14 2.75
C MET A 70 9.67 -12.24 1.72
N LEU A 71 8.89 -13.26 2.04
CA LEU A 71 8.55 -14.37 1.15
C LEU A 71 7.04 -14.59 1.18
N MET A 72 6.39 -14.31 0.07
CA MET A 72 4.98 -14.63 -0.15
C MET A 72 4.88 -16.07 -0.65
N VAL A 73 3.96 -16.85 -0.09
CA VAL A 73 3.80 -18.28 -0.36
C VAL A 73 2.32 -18.62 -0.46
N ARG A 74 1.92 -19.40 -1.48
CA ARG A 74 0.59 -20.03 -1.50
C ARG A 74 0.67 -21.37 -0.78
N ASP A 75 -0.06 -21.54 0.31
CA ASP A 75 -0.06 -22.79 1.05
C ASP A 75 -0.92 -23.87 0.40
N ALA A 76 -0.91 -25.09 0.99
CA ALA A 76 -1.66 -26.22 0.48
C ALA A 76 -3.20 -26.05 0.54
N GLN A 77 -3.68 -25.12 1.36
CA GLN A 77 -5.10 -24.75 1.49
C GLN A 77 -5.50 -23.60 0.56
N GLY A 78 -4.56 -23.12 -0.28
CA GLY A 78 -4.79 -22.00 -1.18
C GLY A 78 -4.70 -20.63 -0.50
N GLN A 79 -4.27 -20.56 0.76
CA GLN A 79 -4.09 -19.29 1.47
C GLN A 79 -2.73 -18.67 1.14
N VAL A 80 -2.69 -17.35 0.99
CA VAL A 80 -1.44 -16.61 0.87
C VAL A 80 -0.88 -16.34 2.27
N ARG A 81 0.35 -16.79 2.50
CA ARG A 81 1.12 -16.51 3.72
C ARG A 81 2.31 -15.66 3.40
N VAL A 82 2.72 -14.86 4.36
CA VAL A 82 3.94 -14.06 4.25
C VAL A 82 4.85 -14.37 5.41
N PHE A 83 6.10 -14.67 5.09
CA PHE A 83 7.17 -14.93 6.05
C PHE A 83 8.31 -13.93 5.86
N GLU A 84 9.17 -13.78 6.86
CA GLU A 84 10.49 -13.22 6.61
C GLU A 84 11.27 -14.19 5.70
N ASN A 85 11.91 -13.67 4.66
CA ASN A 85 12.66 -14.48 3.69
C ASN A 85 14.03 -14.85 4.27
N VAL A 86 14.03 -15.61 5.35
CA VAL A 86 15.24 -15.95 6.11
C VAL A 86 15.19 -17.35 6.69
N CYS A 87 16.24 -18.14 6.46
CA CYS A 87 16.40 -19.46 7.07
C CYS A 87 16.79 -19.33 8.56
N ARG A 88 16.09 -20.06 9.43
CA ARG A 88 16.30 -20.06 10.89
C ARG A 88 17.64 -20.65 11.35
N HIS A 89 18.45 -21.23 10.42
CA HIS A 89 19.76 -21.74 10.74
C HIS A 89 20.83 -20.65 10.82
N ARG A 90 21.15 -20.01 9.70
CA ARG A 90 22.24 -19.01 9.58
C ARG A 90 21.86 -17.80 8.72
N GLY A 91 20.58 -17.46 8.65
CA GLY A 91 20.12 -16.24 8.01
C GLY A 91 20.16 -16.23 6.47
N MET A 92 20.37 -17.37 5.81
CA MET A 92 20.35 -17.44 4.35
C MET A 92 18.95 -17.12 3.81
N ALA A 93 18.83 -16.25 2.80
CA ALA A 93 17.58 -16.04 2.09
C ALA A 93 17.08 -17.35 1.47
N LEU A 94 15.78 -17.63 1.65
CA LEU A 94 15.18 -18.89 1.17
C LEU A 94 14.92 -18.89 -0.33
N ALA A 95 14.61 -17.73 -0.90
CA ALA A 95 14.46 -17.53 -2.34
C ALA A 95 14.99 -16.15 -2.75
N ALA A 96 15.63 -16.09 -3.92
CA ALA A 96 16.06 -14.86 -4.57
C ALA A 96 15.14 -14.48 -5.73
N GLU A 97 14.38 -15.45 -6.27
CA GLU A 97 13.50 -15.29 -7.43
C GLU A 97 12.19 -16.05 -7.20
N PRO A 98 11.08 -15.67 -7.87
CA PRO A 98 9.85 -16.44 -7.86
C PRO A 98 10.10 -17.87 -8.33
N ARG A 99 9.49 -18.83 -7.65
CA ARG A 99 9.59 -20.25 -8.02
C ARG A 99 8.45 -21.08 -7.45
N HIS A 100 8.27 -22.26 -8.03
CA HIS A 100 7.40 -23.30 -7.46
C HIS A 100 8.23 -24.27 -6.61
N CYS A 101 7.67 -24.73 -5.49
CA CYS A 101 8.23 -25.80 -4.66
C CYS A 101 7.16 -26.89 -4.42
N ASN A 102 7.58 -28.16 -4.44
CA ASN A 102 6.69 -29.30 -4.23
C ASN A 102 6.41 -29.53 -2.73
N GLY A 103 5.71 -28.57 -2.10
CA GLY A 103 5.29 -28.65 -0.69
C GLY A 103 6.39 -28.35 0.36
N LEU A 104 7.65 -28.13 -0.06
CA LEU A 104 8.74 -27.81 0.85
C LEU A 104 9.59 -26.63 0.36
N ILE A 105 9.69 -25.61 1.20
CA ILE A 105 10.60 -24.47 1.04
C ILE A 105 11.98 -24.91 1.55
N ARG A 106 12.91 -25.13 0.63
CA ARG A 106 14.24 -25.61 0.95
C ARG A 106 15.26 -24.48 0.95
N CYS A 107 16.00 -24.34 2.05
CA CYS A 107 17.14 -23.43 2.15
C CYS A 107 18.27 -23.89 1.21
N PRO A 108 18.79 -22.98 0.35
CA PRO A 108 19.85 -23.37 -0.60
C PRO A 108 21.20 -23.63 0.04
N TYR A 109 21.40 -23.26 1.32
CA TYR A 109 22.69 -23.42 1.99
C TYR A 109 22.89 -24.83 2.58
N HIS A 110 22.05 -25.25 3.54
CA HIS A 110 22.20 -26.55 4.22
C HIS A 110 20.94 -27.42 4.08
N SER A 111 20.06 -27.13 3.14
CA SER A 111 18.84 -27.88 2.85
C SER A 111 17.85 -28.00 4.03
N TRP A 112 17.94 -27.12 5.04
CA TRP A 112 16.87 -27.02 6.01
C TRP A 112 15.56 -26.73 5.27
N SER A 113 14.54 -27.51 5.55
CA SER A 113 13.32 -27.49 4.75
C SER A 113 12.10 -27.22 5.65
N TYR A 114 11.25 -26.32 5.18
CA TYR A 114 10.03 -25.88 5.82
C TYR A 114 8.84 -26.29 4.96
N ASN A 115 7.71 -26.62 5.59
CA ASN A 115 6.46 -26.76 4.83
C ASN A 115 5.90 -25.37 4.42
N LEU A 116 4.81 -25.37 3.66
CA LEU A 116 4.22 -24.13 3.16
C LEU A 116 3.58 -23.26 4.26
N GLU A 117 3.31 -23.84 5.43
CA GLU A 117 2.83 -23.14 6.63
C GLU A 117 4.00 -22.62 7.50
N GLY A 118 5.27 -22.80 7.05
CA GLY A 118 6.47 -22.30 7.71
C GLY A 118 7.07 -23.22 8.78
N ALA A 119 6.50 -24.39 9.08
CA ALA A 119 7.06 -25.30 10.09
C ALA A 119 8.32 -26.01 9.56
N LEU A 120 9.38 -26.07 10.39
CA LEU A 120 10.63 -26.77 10.05
C LEU A 120 10.38 -28.29 10.01
N ARG A 121 10.69 -28.94 8.86
CA ARG A 121 10.44 -30.37 8.60
C ARG A 121 11.68 -31.21 8.51
N ALA A 122 12.78 -30.65 7.99
CA ALA A 122 14.02 -31.41 7.84
C ALA A 122 15.25 -30.55 8.15
N THR A 123 16.23 -31.17 8.80
CA THR A 123 17.51 -30.57 9.20
C THR A 123 18.64 -31.56 8.85
N PRO A 124 18.98 -31.72 7.53
CA PRO A 124 19.97 -32.71 7.12
C PRO A 124 21.30 -32.51 7.83
N HIS A 125 21.87 -33.61 8.33
CA HIS A 125 23.19 -33.69 8.98
C HIS A 125 23.37 -32.79 10.20
N VAL A 126 22.30 -32.31 10.83
CA VAL A 126 22.39 -31.36 11.95
C VAL A 126 23.08 -31.97 13.20
N GLY A 127 23.02 -33.28 13.36
CA GLY A 127 23.73 -34.03 14.44
C GLY A 127 25.08 -34.59 14.01
N GLY A 128 25.51 -34.33 12.78
CA GLY A 128 26.71 -34.90 12.18
C GLY A 128 26.36 -35.65 10.88
N PRO A 129 27.39 -36.17 10.12
CA PRO A 129 27.15 -36.88 8.87
C PRO A 129 26.15 -38.02 9.01
N GLY A 130 25.05 -37.95 8.22
CA GLY A 130 23.95 -38.92 8.25
C GLY A 130 22.96 -38.77 9.39
N GLN A 131 23.19 -37.90 10.38
CA GLN A 131 22.29 -37.67 11.52
C GLN A 131 21.45 -36.41 11.30
N ASN A 132 20.15 -36.60 11.05
CA ASN A 132 19.23 -35.52 10.70
C ASN A 132 18.47 -34.92 11.90
N SER A 133 18.91 -35.22 13.12
CA SER A 133 18.36 -34.67 14.36
C SER A 133 19.45 -34.51 15.42
N HIS A 134 19.23 -33.60 16.37
CA HIS A 134 20.06 -33.41 17.53
C HIS A 134 19.16 -32.96 18.72
N PRO A 135 19.39 -33.42 19.97
CA PRO A 135 18.54 -33.06 21.11
C PRO A 135 18.38 -31.55 21.34
N ASP A 136 19.43 -30.77 21.06
CA ASP A 136 19.41 -29.32 21.25
C ASP A 136 18.81 -28.54 20.04
N VAL A 137 18.34 -29.24 19.02
CA VAL A 137 17.70 -28.63 17.83
C VAL A 137 16.21 -28.98 17.83
N LYS A 138 15.43 -28.14 18.48
CA LYS A 138 13.98 -28.30 18.61
C LYS A 138 13.30 -27.69 17.38
N ARG A 139 12.82 -28.55 16.48
CA ARG A 139 12.22 -28.12 15.21
C ARG A 139 10.96 -27.27 15.40
N GLU A 140 10.20 -27.53 16.43
CA GLU A 140 8.98 -26.81 16.81
C GLU A 140 9.24 -25.33 17.15
N GLU A 141 10.44 -24.98 17.57
CA GLU A 141 10.85 -23.61 17.90
C GLU A 141 11.49 -22.87 16.69
N LEU A 142 11.75 -23.60 15.61
CA LEU A 142 12.54 -23.12 14.47
C LEU A 142 11.72 -22.99 13.16
N GLY A 143 10.43 -22.76 13.27
CA GLY A 143 9.57 -22.37 12.15
C GLY A 143 9.96 -21.01 11.57
N LEU A 144 9.56 -20.71 10.33
CA LEU A 144 9.75 -19.41 9.72
C LEU A 144 9.04 -18.32 10.54
N PHE A 145 9.59 -17.11 10.53
CA PHE A 145 8.93 -15.94 11.12
C PHE A 145 7.74 -15.53 10.25
N THR A 146 6.52 -15.77 10.75
CA THR A 146 5.28 -15.41 10.07
C THR A 146 4.98 -13.93 10.29
N LEU A 147 4.68 -13.21 9.21
CA LEU A 147 4.18 -11.84 9.27
C LEU A 147 2.65 -11.83 9.24
N ARG A 148 2.03 -10.94 10.04
CA ARG A 148 0.59 -10.72 9.93
C ARG A 148 0.29 -10.26 8.51
N SER A 149 -0.52 -11.03 7.78
CA SER A 149 -0.88 -10.74 6.40
C SER A 149 -2.36 -10.94 6.15
N HIS A 150 -2.90 -10.24 5.18
CA HIS A 150 -4.28 -10.36 4.72
C HIS A 150 -4.36 -10.14 3.22
N VAL A 151 -5.33 -10.79 2.57
CA VAL A 151 -5.62 -10.56 1.15
C VAL A 151 -6.98 -9.91 1.01
N TRP A 152 -7.04 -8.78 0.31
CA TRP A 152 -8.28 -8.09 -0.02
C TRP A 152 -8.22 -7.59 -1.46
N MET A 153 -9.22 -7.94 -2.26
CA MET A 153 -9.28 -7.62 -3.69
C MET A 153 -7.97 -7.97 -4.43
N ASP A 154 -7.46 -9.18 -4.22
CA ASP A 154 -6.18 -9.72 -4.73
C ASP A 154 -4.89 -9.05 -4.19
N MET A 155 -4.98 -7.94 -3.50
CA MET A 155 -3.84 -7.27 -2.87
C MET A 155 -3.43 -7.97 -1.57
N VAL A 156 -2.13 -8.14 -1.39
CA VAL A 156 -1.53 -8.76 -0.19
C VAL A 156 -0.99 -7.67 0.71
N PHE A 157 -1.57 -7.54 1.88
CA PHE A 157 -1.16 -6.59 2.91
C PHE A 157 -0.40 -7.29 4.03
N VAL A 158 0.56 -6.57 4.60
CA VAL A 158 1.29 -7.00 5.80
C VAL A 158 1.28 -5.93 6.88
N ASN A 159 1.26 -6.35 8.14
CA ASN A 159 1.60 -5.48 9.26
C ASN A 159 2.93 -5.94 9.87
N LEU A 160 3.98 -5.17 9.63
CA LEU A 160 5.35 -5.53 10.00
C LEU A 160 5.63 -5.40 11.52
N SER A 161 4.93 -4.49 12.20
CA SER A 161 5.06 -4.33 13.67
C SER A 161 4.32 -5.40 14.47
N GLY A 162 3.35 -6.08 13.86
CA GLY A 162 2.42 -6.98 14.54
C GLY A 162 1.38 -6.28 15.44
N GLN A 163 1.36 -4.93 15.49
CA GLN A 163 0.59 -4.16 16.47
C GLN A 163 -0.59 -3.36 15.89
N ALA A 164 -0.72 -3.30 14.55
CA ALA A 164 -1.88 -2.64 13.95
C ALA A 164 -3.19 -3.31 14.38
N PRO A 165 -4.32 -2.59 14.43
CA PRO A 165 -5.64 -3.19 14.54
C PRO A 165 -5.85 -4.28 13.48
N ASP A 166 -6.84 -5.13 13.67
CA ASP A 166 -7.15 -6.17 12.68
C ASP A 166 -7.47 -5.55 11.33
N PHE A 167 -7.13 -6.27 10.25
CA PHE A 167 -7.28 -5.77 8.89
C PHE A 167 -8.72 -5.36 8.59
N ASP A 168 -9.71 -6.11 9.05
CA ASP A 168 -11.12 -5.76 8.88
C ASP A 168 -11.47 -4.39 9.49
N THR A 169 -10.79 -4.00 10.55
CA THR A 169 -10.95 -2.66 11.13
C THR A 169 -10.31 -1.59 10.27
N HIS A 170 -9.15 -1.87 9.69
CA HIS A 170 -8.43 -0.97 8.78
C HIS A 170 -9.23 -0.70 7.51
N ILE A 171 -9.75 -1.76 6.86
CA ILE A 171 -10.41 -1.67 5.55
C ILE A 171 -11.90 -1.31 5.63
N ARG A 172 -12.54 -1.50 6.79
CA ARG A 172 -14.01 -1.48 6.99
C ARG A 172 -14.76 -0.38 6.27
N LYS A 173 -14.21 0.84 6.27
CA LYS A 173 -14.89 1.99 5.69
C LYS A 173 -14.88 1.96 4.17
N LEU A 174 -13.74 1.59 3.57
CA LEU A 174 -13.61 1.44 2.13
C LEU A 174 -14.36 0.21 1.63
N ASP A 175 -14.27 -0.91 2.34
CA ASP A 175 -14.97 -2.14 2.01
C ASP A 175 -16.49 -1.95 2.01
N ARG A 176 -17.05 -1.23 2.99
CA ARG A 176 -18.47 -0.86 2.98
C ARG A 176 -18.85 0.05 1.82
N ARG A 177 -17.98 1.00 1.47
CA ARG A 177 -18.21 1.91 0.35
C ARG A 177 -18.25 1.17 -0.98
N TRP A 178 -17.39 0.17 -1.13
CA TRP A 178 -17.22 -0.61 -2.35
C TRP A 178 -17.68 -2.07 -2.22
N GLN A 179 -18.61 -2.35 -1.31
CA GLN A 179 -19.13 -3.68 -1.05
C GLN A 179 -19.70 -4.36 -2.31
N GLU A 180 -20.24 -3.57 -3.23
CA GLU A 180 -20.73 -4.06 -4.52
C GLU A 180 -19.62 -4.61 -5.42
N PHE A 181 -18.35 -4.29 -5.16
CA PHE A 181 -17.17 -4.79 -5.87
C PHE A 181 -16.37 -5.80 -5.03
N SER A 182 -16.07 -5.44 -3.78
CA SER A 182 -15.19 -6.25 -2.92
C SER A 182 -15.79 -7.61 -2.55
N ALA A 183 -17.10 -7.75 -2.59
CA ALA A 183 -17.81 -9.01 -2.35
C ALA A 183 -17.84 -9.93 -3.58
N GLN A 184 -17.31 -9.51 -4.73
CA GLN A 184 -17.33 -10.29 -5.97
C GLN A 184 -15.93 -10.80 -6.32
N PRO A 185 -15.82 -11.94 -7.03
CA PRO A 185 -14.53 -12.41 -7.52
C PRO A 185 -13.97 -11.43 -8.55
N LEU A 186 -12.65 -11.24 -8.51
CA LEU A 186 -11.89 -10.45 -9.46
C LEU A 186 -11.05 -11.37 -10.34
N HIS A 187 -11.10 -11.16 -11.65
CA HIS A 187 -10.39 -11.96 -12.64
C HIS A 187 -9.30 -11.12 -13.30
N HIS A 188 -8.03 -11.41 -12.98
CA HIS A 188 -6.90 -10.71 -13.58
C HIS A 188 -6.75 -11.07 -15.05
N GLY A 189 -6.52 -10.07 -15.92
CA GLY A 189 -6.44 -10.27 -17.38
C GLY A 189 -5.09 -10.77 -17.90
N GLY A 190 -4.18 -11.26 -17.04
CA GLY A 190 -2.85 -11.71 -17.43
C GLY A 190 -1.89 -10.55 -17.72
N ALA A 191 -0.83 -10.82 -18.47
CA ALA A 191 0.21 -9.83 -18.77
C ALA A 191 -0.32 -8.58 -19.52
N ASP A 192 -1.39 -8.74 -20.30
CA ASP A 192 -2.06 -7.65 -21.02
C ASP A 192 -2.78 -6.66 -20.07
N SER A 193 -2.90 -6.99 -18.79
CA SER A 193 -3.60 -6.21 -17.77
C SER A 193 -2.67 -5.71 -16.68
N SER A 194 -1.37 -5.66 -16.95
CA SER A 194 -0.34 -5.21 -16.02
C SER A 194 0.52 -4.10 -16.63
N ALA A 195 0.95 -3.16 -15.81
CA ALA A 195 1.97 -2.17 -16.18
C ALA A 195 2.85 -1.84 -14.99
N ARG A 196 4.07 -1.35 -15.25
CA ARG A 196 5.02 -0.92 -14.25
C ARG A 196 5.61 0.42 -14.64
N PHE A 197 5.70 1.33 -13.67
CA PHE A 197 6.30 2.65 -13.85
C PHE A 197 7.44 2.83 -12.85
N ASP A 198 8.50 3.50 -13.24
CA ASP A 198 9.66 3.83 -12.40
C ASP A 198 9.79 5.34 -12.36
N LEU A 199 9.34 5.95 -11.27
CA LEU A 199 9.18 7.39 -11.11
C LEU A 199 10.32 7.98 -10.29
N LYS A 200 10.85 9.12 -10.75
CA LYS A 200 11.83 9.90 -9.98
C LYS A 200 11.10 10.86 -9.03
N THR A 201 10.36 10.28 -8.12
CA THR A 201 9.52 11.02 -7.16
C THR A 201 9.38 10.29 -5.84
N ASN A 202 9.08 11.04 -4.79
CA ASN A 202 8.70 10.50 -3.49
C ASN A 202 7.30 9.87 -3.58
N TRP A 203 7.09 8.74 -2.93
CA TRP A 203 5.81 8.01 -2.93
C TRP A 203 4.61 8.87 -2.51
N LYS A 204 4.83 9.85 -1.62
CA LYS A 204 3.77 10.76 -1.17
C LYS A 204 3.26 11.65 -2.29
N LEU A 205 4.13 12.09 -3.21
CA LEU A 205 3.73 12.93 -4.35
C LEU A 205 2.84 12.15 -5.34
N ALA A 206 3.07 10.86 -5.51
CA ALA A 206 2.18 10.01 -6.30
C ALA A 206 0.78 9.89 -5.64
N VAL A 207 0.73 9.72 -4.32
CA VAL A 207 -0.55 9.71 -3.57
C VAL A 207 -1.25 11.07 -3.67
N GLU A 208 -0.54 12.18 -3.48
CA GLU A 208 -1.09 13.54 -3.54
C GLU A 208 -1.74 13.84 -4.89
N ASN A 209 -1.04 13.51 -5.98
CA ASN A 209 -1.53 13.70 -7.34
C ASN A 209 -2.80 12.87 -7.58
N TYR A 210 -2.81 11.61 -7.13
CA TYR A 210 -3.94 10.71 -7.33
C TYR A 210 -5.19 11.10 -6.53
N CYS A 211 -5.04 11.70 -5.35
CA CYS A 211 -6.16 11.96 -4.45
C CYS A 211 -7.18 12.96 -4.99
N GLU A 212 -6.79 13.87 -5.89
CA GLU A 212 -7.63 15.00 -6.31
C GLU A 212 -7.87 14.99 -7.82
N SER A 213 -8.90 15.70 -8.26
CA SER A 213 -9.28 15.83 -9.67
C SER A 213 -8.94 17.20 -10.28
N TYR A 214 -8.35 18.10 -9.50
CA TYR A 214 -8.16 19.49 -9.90
C TYR A 214 -7.27 19.63 -11.13
N HIS A 215 -6.28 18.75 -11.31
CA HIS A 215 -5.35 18.77 -12.44
C HIS A 215 -5.94 18.20 -13.74
N LEU A 216 -7.09 17.50 -13.71
CA LEU A 216 -7.65 16.79 -14.87
C LEU A 216 -7.68 17.60 -16.17
N PRO A 217 -8.20 18.84 -16.21
CA PRO A 217 -8.34 19.55 -17.47
C PRO A 217 -7.01 19.87 -18.17
N TRP A 218 -5.94 19.95 -17.40
CA TRP A 218 -4.63 20.35 -17.92
C TRP A 218 -3.65 19.19 -18.13
N VAL A 219 -3.75 18.17 -17.29
CA VAL A 219 -2.86 17.00 -17.33
C VAL A 219 -3.48 15.87 -18.14
N HIS A 220 -4.79 15.64 -18.00
CA HIS A 220 -5.52 14.55 -18.63
C HIS A 220 -6.64 15.04 -19.56
N PRO A 221 -6.36 15.82 -20.60
CA PRO A 221 -7.44 16.32 -21.49
C PRO A 221 -8.23 15.19 -22.17
N GLY A 222 -7.59 14.05 -22.41
CA GLY A 222 -8.25 12.84 -22.92
C GLY A 222 -9.26 12.29 -21.93
N LEU A 223 -8.87 12.04 -20.68
CA LEU A 223 -9.76 11.58 -19.61
C LEU A 223 -10.87 12.59 -19.33
N ASN A 224 -10.54 13.88 -19.27
CA ASN A 224 -11.51 14.95 -19.02
C ASN A 224 -12.56 15.08 -20.15
N SER A 225 -12.34 14.49 -21.32
CA SER A 225 -13.33 14.50 -22.40
C SER A 225 -14.54 13.59 -22.14
N TYR A 226 -14.39 12.55 -21.31
CA TYR A 226 -15.44 11.57 -20.96
C TYR A 226 -15.65 11.35 -19.45
N SER A 227 -14.90 12.08 -18.63
CA SER A 227 -15.03 12.17 -17.16
C SER A 227 -14.63 13.60 -16.76
N ARG A 228 -15.55 14.54 -16.89
CA ARG A 228 -15.24 15.97 -16.77
C ARG A 228 -15.05 16.38 -15.32
N LEU A 229 -14.19 17.38 -15.07
CA LEU A 229 -13.93 17.91 -13.74
C LEU A 229 -15.21 18.29 -12.98
N GLU A 230 -16.21 18.84 -13.67
CA GLU A 230 -17.48 19.27 -13.08
C GLU A 230 -18.33 18.11 -12.53
N ASP A 231 -18.08 16.88 -13.01
CA ASP A 231 -18.78 15.69 -12.59
C ASP A 231 -18.10 15.02 -11.37
N HIS A 232 -16.91 15.50 -10.99
CA HIS A 232 -16.15 14.93 -9.89
C HIS A 232 -16.59 15.44 -8.51
N TYR A 233 -16.31 14.63 -7.50
CA TYR A 233 -16.55 14.96 -6.09
C TYR A 233 -15.44 14.36 -5.21
N ASN A 234 -15.17 15.04 -4.11
CA ASN A 234 -14.16 14.60 -3.15
C ASN A 234 -14.64 13.44 -2.29
N ILE A 235 -13.72 12.52 -1.99
CA ILE A 235 -13.88 11.44 -1.02
C ILE A 235 -12.84 11.67 0.08
N VAL A 236 -13.30 11.82 1.34
CA VAL A 236 -12.43 12.09 2.49
C VAL A 236 -12.86 11.20 3.64
N GLU A 237 -11.97 10.31 4.07
CA GLU A 237 -12.16 9.46 5.23
C GLU A 237 -10.91 9.52 6.14
N PRO A 238 -10.91 10.43 7.12
CA PRO A 238 -9.74 10.69 7.95
C PRO A 238 -9.17 9.43 8.60
N GLY A 239 -7.86 9.26 8.47
CA GLY A 239 -7.12 8.15 9.07
C GLY A 239 -7.13 6.85 8.27
N ALA A 240 -7.86 6.75 7.16
CA ALA A 240 -8.01 5.51 6.40
C ALA A 240 -7.70 5.67 4.90
N PHE A 241 -8.41 6.54 4.20
CA PHE A 241 -8.25 6.75 2.76
C PHE A 241 -8.80 8.11 2.35
N SER A 242 -8.39 8.58 1.17
CA SER A 242 -8.98 9.73 0.51
C SER A 242 -8.92 9.56 -1.01
N GLY A 243 -9.65 10.40 -1.73
CA GLY A 243 -9.69 10.31 -3.18
C GLY A 243 -10.83 11.11 -3.78
N GLN A 244 -11.29 10.65 -4.92
CA GLN A 244 -12.32 11.31 -5.72
C GLN A 244 -13.27 10.31 -6.36
N GLY A 245 -14.45 10.76 -6.76
CA GLY A 245 -15.36 10.02 -7.62
C GLY A 245 -15.84 10.87 -8.77
N SER A 246 -16.25 10.24 -9.86
CA SER A 246 -16.93 10.89 -10.98
C SER A 246 -18.34 10.33 -11.13
N ARG A 247 -19.33 11.19 -11.34
CA ARG A 247 -20.69 10.78 -11.66
C ARG A 247 -20.85 10.36 -13.11
N VAL A 248 -19.86 10.73 -13.95
CA VAL A 248 -19.85 10.43 -15.39
C VAL A 248 -18.48 9.91 -15.77
N TYR A 249 -18.39 8.61 -16.04
CA TYR A 249 -17.23 7.94 -16.61
C TYR A 249 -17.72 7.08 -17.78
N ASN A 250 -17.44 7.51 -18.99
CA ASN A 250 -17.97 6.87 -20.20
C ASN A 250 -16.90 6.72 -21.30
N PRO A 251 -15.84 5.92 -21.06
CA PRO A 251 -14.80 5.68 -22.04
C PRO A 251 -15.31 4.85 -23.21
N GLN A 252 -14.64 4.97 -24.34
CA GLN A 252 -14.83 4.10 -25.49
C GLN A 252 -13.74 3.02 -25.48
N LEU A 253 -14.08 1.81 -25.04
CA LEU A 253 -13.14 0.70 -24.88
C LEU A 253 -12.98 -0.13 -26.15
N GLY A 254 -14.06 -0.39 -26.87
CA GLY A 254 -14.06 -1.13 -28.13
C GLY A 254 -14.31 -0.22 -29.33
N ALA A 255 -13.90 -0.64 -30.52
CA ALA A 255 -14.00 0.15 -31.76
C ALA A 255 -15.45 0.47 -32.16
N HIS A 256 -16.40 -0.36 -31.74
CA HIS A 256 -17.84 -0.21 -32.03
C HIS A 256 -18.67 0.00 -30.76
N GLY A 257 -18.04 0.39 -29.66
CA GLY A 257 -18.72 0.64 -28.37
C GLY A 257 -18.87 -0.62 -27.51
N GLU A 258 -18.14 -1.70 -27.81
CA GLU A 258 -18.09 -2.88 -26.98
C GLU A 258 -17.55 -2.54 -25.60
N ARG A 259 -18.03 -3.25 -24.58
CA ARG A 259 -17.62 -3.11 -23.17
C ARG A 259 -17.33 -4.48 -22.58
N PHE A 260 -16.56 -4.49 -21.50
CA PHE A 260 -16.45 -5.69 -20.67
C PHE A 260 -17.78 -6.00 -19.96
N ALA A 261 -17.94 -7.25 -19.53
CA ALA A 261 -19.06 -7.62 -18.67
C ALA A 261 -19.00 -6.78 -17.37
N SER A 262 -20.14 -6.27 -16.95
CA SER A 262 -20.25 -5.50 -15.72
C SER A 262 -20.25 -6.42 -14.50
N PHE A 263 -19.79 -5.90 -13.37
CA PHE A 263 -20.01 -6.55 -12.07
C PHE A 263 -21.50 -6.75 -11.82
N ALA A 264 -21.85 -7.85 -11.16
CA ALA A 264 -23.23 -8.20 -10.94
C ALA A 264 -23.86 -7.32 -9.85
N ASN A 265 -25.18 -7.07 -9.95
CA ASN A 265 -25.95 -6.38 -8.92
C ASN A 265 -25.46 -5.01 -8.49
N LEU A 266 -24.78 -4.29 -9.37
CA LEU A 266 -24.38 -2.91 -9.09
C LEU A 266 -25.61 -2.01 -8.98
N SER A 267 -25.58 -1.07 -8.06
CA SER A 267 -26.58 0.00 -7.98
C SER A 267 -26.45 0.99 -9.15
N ALA A 268 -27.53 1.71 -9.46
CA ALA A 268 -27.59 2.60 -10.63
C ALA A 268 -26.52 3.72 -10.64
N GLN A 269 -25.94 4.07 -9.48
CA GLN A 269 -24.83 5.04 -9.43
C GLN A 269 -23.61 4.60 -10.25
N TRP A 270 -23.41 3.28 -10.41
CA TRP A 270 -22.29 2.71 -11.15
C TRP A 270 -22.53 2.57 -12.65
N ASP A 271 -23.75 2.82 -13.14
CA ASP A 271 -24.00 2.77 -14.59
C ASP A 271 -23.09 3.72 -15.37
N HIS A 272 -22.79 4.85 -14.78
CA HIS A 272 -21.91 5.88 -15.33
C HIS A 272 -20.87 6.40 -14.33
N GLY A 273 -20.89 5.94 -13.08
CA GLY A 273 -19.97 6.39 -12.04
C GLY A 273 -18.67 5.63 -12.01
N ALA A 274 -17.65 6.28 -11.46
CA ALA A 274 -16.38 5.66 -11.09
C ALA A 274 -15.86 6.30 -9.79
N GLU A 275 -15.11 5.55 -9.01
CA GLU A 275 -14.45 6.10 -7.83
C GLU A 275 -12.99 5.68 -7.76
N TYR A 276 -12.20 6.58 -7.21
CA TYR A 276 -10.76 6.48 -7.08
C TYR A 276 -10.38 6.78 -5.63
N ALA A 277 -9.71 5.85 -4.96
CA ALA A 277 -9.30 6.01 -3.58
C ALA A 277 -7.83 5.63 -3.37
N SER A 278 -7.12 6.45 -2.63
CA SER A 278 -5.84 6.10 -2.04
C SER A 278 -6.06 5.49 -0.67
N LEU A 279 -5.89 4.18 -0.55
CA LEU A 279 -5.87 3.45 0.72
C LEU A 279 -4.47 3.58 1.33
N PHE A 280 -4.37 4.26 2.46
CA PHE A 280 -3.08 4.55 3.08
C PHE A 280 -2.40 3.31 3.66
N PRO A 281 -1.05 3.14 3.49
CA PRO A 281 -0.12 4.13 2.93
C PRO A 281 0.04 4.09 1.41
N ASN A 282 -0.10 2.95 0.72
CA ASN A 282 0.56 2.75 -0.56
C ASN A 282 -0.27 2.03 -1.63
N VAL A 283 -1.58 2.16 -1.61
CA VAL A 283 -2.44 1.59 -2.66
C VAL A 283 -3.35 2.66 -3.24
N LEU A 284 -3.34 2.77 -4.56
CA LEU A 284 -4.24 3.61 -5.34
C LEU A 284 -5.20 2.70 -6.09
N LEU A 285 -6.49 2.90 -5.97
CA LEU A 285 -7.54 2.00 -6.43
C LEU A 285 -8.57 2.75 -7.27
N GLY A 286 -9.02 2.13 -8.35
CA GLY A 286 -10.14 2.63 -9.13
C GLY A 286 -11.19 1.55 -9.35
N VAL A 287 -12.47 1.86 -9.09
CA VAL A 287 -13.60 0.97 -9.36
C VAL A 287 -14.50 1.56 -10.44
N HIS A 288 -14.81 0.72 -11.42
CA HIS A 288 -15.65 1.02 -12.58
C HIS A 288 -16.65 -0.13 -12.74
N LYS A 289 -17.74 0.11 -13.43
CA LYS A 289 -18.80 -0.90 -13.55
C LYS A 289 -18.33 -2.24 -14.16
N ASP A 290 -17.25 -2.23 -14.92
CA ASP A 290 -16.79 -3.38 -15.73
C ASP A 290 -15.33 -3.78 -15.45
N HIS A 291 -14.57 -2.99 -14.71
CA HIS A 291 -13.22 -3.33 -14.28
C HIS A 291 -12.82 -2.59 -12.99
N VAL A 292 -11.82 -3.13 -12.34
CA VAL A 292 -11.13 -2.51 -11.19
C VAL A 292 -9.66 -2.46 -11.52
N PHE A 293 -8.98 -1.39 -11.13
CA PHE A 293 -7.52 -1.41 -11.09
C PHE A 293 -7.00 -1.20 -9.66
N ALA A 294 -5.84 -1.78 -9.41
CA ALA A 294 -5.04 -1.55 -8.22
C ALA A 294 -3.64 -1.11 -8.65
N LEU A 295 -3.16 -0.02 -8.10
CA LEU A 295 -1.81 0.50 -8.29
C LEU A 295 -1.10 0.49 -6.95
N MET A 296 -0.14 -0.43 -6.77
CA MET A 296 0.69 -0.50 -5.56
C MET A 296 1.92 0.38 -5.74
N LEU A 297 2.18 1.23 -4.75
CA LEU A 297 3.39 2.04 -4.66
C LEU A 297 4.47 1.30 -3.87
N GLU A 298 5.66 1.15 -4.46
CA GLU A 298 6.86 0.61 -3.83
C GLU A 298 7.87 1.75 -3.63
N PRO A 299 7.98 2.33 -2.42
CA PRO A 299 8.98 3.34 -2.11
C PRO A 299 10.39 2.73 -2.13
N VAL A 300 11.26 3.23 -3.01
CA VAL A 300 12.64 2.72 -3.17
C VAL A 300 13.66 3.68 -2.56
N ALA A 301 13.46 4.97 -2.76
CA ALA A 301 14.33 6.03 -2.25
C ALA A 301 13.50 7.29 -1.97
N PRO A 302 14.05 8.32 -1.30
CA PRO A 302 13.33 9.58 -1.08
C PRO A 302 12.80 10.22 -2.37
N ASP A 303 13.45 9.94 -3.49
CA ASP A 303 13.17 10.49 -4.81
C ASP A 303 12.90 9.40 -5.87
N ARG A 304 12.54 8.18 -5.44
CA ARG A 304 12.21 7.10 -6.37
C ARG A 304 11.11 6.20 -5.83
N THR A 305 10.08 6.02 -6.64
CA THR A 305 8.95 5.13 -6.39
C THR A 305 8.70 4.26 -7.61
N ILE A 306 8.42 2.98 -7.38
CA ILE A 306 7.95 2.08 -8.43
C ILE A 306 6.45 1.87 -8.25
N GLU A 307 5.71 1.94 -9.33
CA GLU A 307 4.28 1.67 -9.36
C GLU A 307 4.00 0.38 -10.10
N HIS A 308 3.16 -0.46 -9.51
CA HIS A 308 2.70 -1.73 -10.07
C HIS A 308 1.20 -1.66 -10.30
N LEU A 309 0.79 -1.52 -11.56
CA LEU A 309 -0.62 -1.45 -11.98
C LEU A 309 -1.12 -2.83 -12.40
N GLU A 310 -2.27 -3.23 -11.85
CA GLU A 310 -2.97 -4.46 -12.19
C GLU A 310 -4.45 -4.20 -12.44
N LEU A 311 -4.99 -4.75 -13.53
CA LEU A 311 -6.41 -4.62 -13.89
C LEU A 311 -7.14 -5.94 -13.74
N TYR A 312 -8.34 -5.86 -13.20
CA TYR A 312 -9.22 -6.98 -12.91
C TYR A 312 -10.59 -6.76 -13.51
N TYR A 313 -11.24 -7.84 -13.91
CA TYR A 313 -12.53 -7.86 -14.59
C TYR A 313 -13.55 -8.67 -13.79
N ALA A 314 -14.84 -8.42 -14.07
CA ALA A 314 -15.96 -9.03 -13.36
C ALA A 314 -16.19 -10.50 -13.71
N ASP A 315 -15.80 -10.95 -14.92
CA ASP A 315 -16.09 -12.27 -15.46
C ASP A 315 -14.80 -12.93 -15.99
N PRO A 316 -14.55 -14.22 -15.71
CA PRO A 316 -13.37 -14.91 -16.21
C PRO A 316 -13.29 -14.94 -17.74
N ALA A 317 -14.42 -14.89 -18.47
CA ALA A 317 -14.43 -14.76 -19.92
C ALA A 317 -13.72 -13.49 -20.41
N MET A 318 -13.70 -12.43 -19.60
CA MET A 318 -12.98 -11.18 -19.93
C MET A 318 -11.46 -11.37 -19.92
N ALA A 319 -10.96 -12.42 -19.26
CA ALA A 319 -9.54 -12.80 -19.26
C ALA A 319 -9.16 -13.74 -20.44
N SER A 320 -10.10 -14.13 -21.30
CA SER A 320 -9.84 -15.00 -22.46
C SER A 320 -9.05 -14.32 -23.57
N ASP A 321 -8.49 -15.12 -24.49
CA ASP A 321 -7.75 -14.61 -25.67
C ASP A 321 -8.65 -13.79 -26.59
N GLU A 322 -9.94 -14.10 -26.68
CA GLU A 322 -10.92 -13.35 -27.50
C GLU A 322 -11.05 -11.89 -27.05
N MET A 323 -10.86 -11.64 -25.76
CA MET A 323 -10.94 -10.30 -25.17
C MET A 323 -9.57 -9.59 -25.08
N ALA A 324 -8.48 -10.21 -25.54
CA ALA A 324 -7.12 -9.72 -25.36
C ALA A 324 -6.89 -8.33 -25.99
N GLU A 325 -7.48 -8.06 -27.15
CA GLU A 325 -7.35 -6.75 -27.81
C GLU A 325 -8.00 -5.64 -26.97
N MET A 326 -9.21 -5.88 -26.48
CA MET A 326 -9.92 -4.90 -25.66
C MET A 326 -9.21 -4.68 -24.31
N ARG A 327 -8.66 -5.75 -23.70
CA ARG A 327 -7.83 -5.61 -22.47
C ARG A 327 -6.58 -4.77 -22.72
N ARG A 328 -5.85 -5.04 -23.81
CA ARG A 328 -4.67 -4.21 -24.19
C ARG A 328 -5.05 -2.75 -24.39
N HIS A 329 -6.19 -2.50 -25.04
CA HIS A 329 -6.67 -1.13 -25.20
C HIS A 329 -6.98 -0.46 -23.86
N ASN A 330 -7.74 -1.12 -22.98
CA ASN A 330 -8.05 -0.61 -21.65
C ASN A 330 -6.78 -0.35 -20.80
N THR A 331 -5.85 -1.29 -20.83
CA THR A 331 -4.56 -1.14 -20.13
C THR A 331 -3.74 0.01 -20.71
N ALA A 332 -3.75 0.18 -22.05
CA ALA A 332 -3.06 1.29 -22.70
C ALA A 332 -3.68 2.64 -22.33
N MET A 333 -5.01 2.73 -22.20
CA MET A 333 -5.69 3.95 -21.74
C MET A 333 -5.25 4.33 -20.32
N TRP A 334 -5.31 3.39 -19.36
CA TRP A 334 -4.85 3.64 -17.99
C TRP A 334 -3.36 3.93 -17.93
N ARG A 335 -2.56 3.18 -18.69
CA ARG A 335 -1.12 3.44 -18.79
C ARG A 335 -0.84 4.86 -19.30
N GLN A 336 -1.61 5.35 -20.27
CA GLN A 336 -1.47 6.71 -20.78
C GLN A 336 -1.79 7.74 -19.69
N VAL A 337 -2.88 7.57 -18.94
CA VAL A 337 -3.26 8.44 -17.83
C VAL A 337 -2.12 8.53 -16.80
N PHE A 338 -1.60 7.40 -16.32
CA PHE A 338 -0.50 7.40 -15.35
C PHE A 338 0.80 7.97 -15.93
N LEU A 339 1.08 7.80 -17.23
CA LEU A 339 2.25 8.42 -17.87
C LEU A 339 2.13 9.95 -17.99
N GLU A 340 0.93 10.46 -18.13
CA GLU A 340 0.67 11.90 -18.14
C GLU A 340 0.99 12.54 -16.80
N ASP A 341 0.85 11.81 -15.69
CA ASP A 341 1.20 12.28 -14.34
C ASP A 341 2.71 12.34 -14.07
N VAL A 342 3.52 11.56 -14.79
CA VAL A 342 4.96 11.43 -14.52
C VAL A 342 5.66 12.79 -14.49
N PHE A 343 5.43 13.65 -15.49
CA PHE A 343 6.09 14.95 -15.54
C PHE A 343 5.67 15.87 -14.37
N VAL A 344 4.42 15.70 -13.89
CA VAL A 344 3.86 16.47 -12.75
C VAL A 344 4.55 16.06 -11.46
N VAL A 345 4.51 14.77 -11.11
CA VAL A 345 5.05 14.27 -9.85
C VAL A 345 6.57 14.40 -9.78
N GLU A 346 7.29 14.20 -10.90
CA GLU A 346 8.73 14.46 -10.98
C GLU A 346 9.04 15.96 -10.94
N GLY A 347 8.16 16.81 -11.50
CA GLY A 347 8.24 18.26 -11.40
C GLY A 347 8.07 18.74 -9.96
N MET A 348 7.09 18.20 -9.24
CA MET A 348 6.87 18.45 -7.82
C MET A 348 8.08 18.04 -6.97
N GLN A 349 8.67 16.86 -7.24
CA GLN A 349 9.88 16.39 -6.55
C GLN A 349 11.05 17.40 -6.73
N ARG A 350 11.27 17.84 -7.96
CA ARG A 350 12.30 18.87 -8.23
C ARG A 350 11.99 20.19 -7.48
N GLY A 351 10.71 20.58 -7.45
CA GLY A 351 10.23 21.77 -6.75
C GLY A 351 10.50 21.76 -5.23
N ARG A 352 10.54 20.57 -4.61
CA ARG A 352 10.85 20.42 -3.18
C ARG A 352 12.27 20.84 -2.80
N HIS A 353 13.16 21.03 -3.76
CA HIS A 353 14.52 21.59 -3.54
C HIS A 353 14.56 23.11 -3.61
N ALA A 354 13.46 23.79 -3.93
CA ALA A 354 13.43 25.25 -4.00
C ALA A 354 13.38 25.86 -2.61
N ALA A 355 14.37 26.70 -2.27
CA ALA A 355 14.49 27.30 -0.93
C ALA A 355 13.33 28.25 -0.56
N GLY A 356 12.65 28.82 -1.55
CA GLY A 356 11.53 29.74 -1.34
C GLY A 356 10.17 29.06 -1.21
N PHE A 357 10.10 27.74 -1.38
CA PHE A 357 8.86 26.96 -1.23
C PHE A 357 9.00 26.00 -0.06
N ASP A 358 7.99 25.95 0.81
CA ASP A 358 7.91 24.97 1.88
C ASP A 358 6.45 24.74 2.28
N GLY A 359 5.94 23.54 2.00
CA GLY A 359 4.59 23.07 2.31
C GLY A 359 3.46 23.58 1.40
N GLY A 360 3.63 24.70 0.71
CA GLY A 360 2.61 25.21 -0.21
C GLY A 360 1.29 25.63 0.45
N LYS A 361 0.23 25.76 -0.38
CA LYS A 361 -1.12 26.17 0.03
C LYS A 361 -2.15 25.29 -0.68
N PHE A 362 -3.08 24.76 0.07
CA PHE A 362 -4.21 23.99 -0.46
C PHE A 362 -5.31 24.89 -1.05
N SER A 363 -5.96 24.42 -2.10
CA SER A 363 -7.29 24.89 -2.46
C SER A 363 -8.28 24.44 -1.39
N PRO A 364 -9.07 25.34 -0.80
CA PRO A 364 -10.01 24.95 0.25
C PRO A 364 -11.13 24.01 -0.21
N VAL A 365 -11.35 23.93 -1.52
CA VAL A 365 -12.43 23.17 -2.14
C VAL A 365 -11.91 21.92 -2.85
N MET A 366 -10.79 22.05 -3.61
CA MET A 366 -10.33 20.97 -4.49
C MET A 366 -9.36 20.03 -3.78
N ASP A 367 -8.57 20.51 -2.82
CA ASP A 367 -7.48 19.73 -2.21
C ASP A 367 -7.87 19.08 -0.86
N ALA A 368 -9.17 18.98 -0.54
CA ALA A 368 -9.59 18.32 0.70
C ALA A 368 -9.11 16.85 0.81
N PRO A 369 -9.12 16.03 -0.27
CA PRO A 369 -8.59 14.67 -0.22
C PRO A 369 -7.06 14.64 -0.03
N THR A 370 -6.32 15.50 -0.70
CA THR A 370 -4.86 15.66 -0.56
C THR A 370 -4.48 16.10 0.84
N HIS A 371 -5.21 17.07 1.41
CA HIS A 371 -5.01 17.51 2.78
C HIS A 371 -5.27 16.38 3.80
N CYS A 372 -6.31 15.57 3.58
CA CYS A 372 -6.59 14.40 4.42
C CYS A 372 -5.39 13.42 4.46
N PHE A 373 -4.75 13.19 3.33
CA PHE A 373 -3.53 12.38 3.25
C PHE A 373 -2.37 13.05 4.00
N HIS A 374 -2.15 14.36 3.80
CA HIS A 374 -1.10 15.11 4.49
C HIS A 374 -1.27 15.07 6.01
N GLU A 375 -2.51 15.26 6.51
CA GLU A 375 -2.81 15.13 7.93
C GLU A 375 -2.46 13.72 8.46
N TRP A 376 -2.82 12.69 7.69
CA TRP A 376 -2.53 11.32 8.07
C TRP A 376 -1.01 11.10 8.20
N VAL A 377 -0.21 11.50 7.19
CA VAL A 377 1.25 11.40 7.22
C VAL A 377 1.84 12.20 8.39
N ALA A 378 1.40 13.46 8.58
CA ALA A 378 1.88 14.30 9.67
C ALA A 378 1.65 13.64 11.03
N ARG A 379 0.51 13.03 11.27
CA ARG A 379 0.20 12.30 12.51
C ARG A 379 1.11 11.09 12.72
N GLN A 380 1.47 10.35 11.65
CA GLN A 380 2.44 9.24 11.77
C GLN A 380 3.83 9.77 12.17
N LEU A 381 4.29 10.85 11.53
CA LEU A 381 5.61 11.40 11.77
C LEU A 381 5.76 12.08 13.13
N LEU A 382 4.68 12.63 13.70
CA LEU A 382 4.68 13.25 15.03
C LEU A 382 5.08 12.29 16.17
N PHE A 383 5.04 10.98 15.99
CA PHE A 383 5.58 10.02 16.96
C PHE A 383 7.10 10.19 17.16
N GLN A 384 7.84 10.56 16.13
CA GLN A 384 9.28 10.81 16.21
C GLN A 384 9.64 12.29 16.35
N TYR A 385 8.81 13.18 15.80
CA TYR A 385 8.99 14.62 15.79
C TYR A 385 7.89 15.29 16.63
N PRO A 386 7.87 15.13 17.96
CA PRO A 386 6.77 15.61 18.79
C PRO A 386 6.70 17.13 18.81
N LEU A 387 5.51 17.64 19.09
CA LEU A 387 5.34 19.07 19.35
C LEU A 387 6.24 19.52 20.49
N PRO A 388 6.84 20.74 20.43
CA PRO A 388 7.54 21.33 21.55
C PRO A 388 6.58 21.39 22.76
N ARG A 389 7.06 20.99 23.94
CA ARG A 389 6.28 21.20 25.17
C ARG A 389 6.09 22.70 25.37
N LEU A 390 4.86 23.14 25.53
CA LEU A 390 4.58 24.53 25.91
C LEU A 390 5.32 24.82 27.22
N ALA A 391 6.18 25.87 27.22
CA ALA A 391 6.83 26.35 28.42
C ALA A 391 5.74 26.84 29.37
N GLY A 392 5.26 26.03 30.30
CA GLY A 392 4.20 26.38 31.24
C GLY A 392 3.50 25.23 31.92
N GLU A 393 3.64 23.98 31.43
CA GLU A 393 3.16 22.82 32.20
C GLU A 393 4.21 22.49 33.27
N GLY A 394 4.09 23.24 34.37
CA GLY A 394 4.94 23.12 35.52
C GLY A 394 4.96 21.73 36.11
N GLN A 395 6.11 21.34 36.59
CA GLN A 395 6.33 20.22 37.47
C GLN A 395 5.28 20.25 38.60
N GLY A 396 4.20 19.46 38.42
CA GLY A 396 3.34 19.06 39.50
C GLY A 396 4.18 18.20 40.45
N GLY A 397 4.66 18.85 41.50
CA GLY A 397 5.47 18.22 42.54
C GLY A 397 4.76 16.98 43.08
N GLY A 398 5.35 15.84 42.87
CA GLY A 398 5.01 14.61 43.56
C GLY A 398 5.27 14.83 45.03
N ARG A 399 4.22 15.07 45.85
CA ARG A 399 4.31 14.89 47.30
C ARG A 399 4.41 13.41 47.55
N SER A 400 5.57 12.98 48.00
CA SER A 400 5.76 11.71 48.71
C SER A 400 4.86 11.68 49.96
N VAL A 401 3.91 10.79 49.97
CA VAL A 401 3.24 10.37 51.19
C VAL A 401 4.01 9.18 51.74
N SER A 402 5.02 9.47 52.59
CA SER A 402 5.45 8.55 53.62
C SER A 402 4.76 9.05 54.90
N ASP A 403 3.87 8.28 55.48
CA ASP A 403 3.98 7.85 56.88
C ASP A 403 2.81 6.97 57.29
N ALA A 404 3.22 5.94 57.96
CA ALA A 404 2.48 4.88 58.53
C ALA A 404 1.48 5.33 59.62
N ALA A 405 0.37 4.61 59.73
CA ALA A 405 -0.29 4.37 61.03
C ALA A 405 -0.80 2.93 61.07
N GLN A 406 -0.21 2.13 61.95
CA GLN A 406 -0.79 0.85 62.43
C GLN A 406 -2.03 1.15 63.28
N PRO A 407 -3.06 0.29 63.27
CA PRO A 407 -4.14 0.34 64.23
C PRO A 407 -3.76 -0.44 65.52
N PRO A 408 -4.24 -0.04 66.70
CA PRO A 408 -4.02 -0.75 67.93
C PRO A 408 -5.08 -1.85 68.16
N SER A 409 -4.63 -2.92 68.87
CA SER A 409 -5.29 -4.02 69.55
C SER A 409 -6.40 -4.79 68.82
#